data_6570f2c0d47f849aa522714033dd293b
#
_entry.id   6570f2c0d47f849aa522714033dd293b
#
_cell.length_a   1.000
_cell.length_b   1.000
_cell.length_c   1.000
_cell.angle_alpha   90.00
_cell.angle_beta   90.00
_cell.angle_gamma   90.00
#
_symmetry.space_group_name_H-M   'P 1'
#
loop_
_entity.id
_entity.type
_entity.pdbx_description
1 polymer ?
#
loop_
_entity_poly.entity_id
_entity_poly.type
_entity_poly.pdbx_seq_one_letter_code
_entity_poly.pdbx_strand_id
1 'polypeptide(L)'
;MPSTMNYEQARFNMIEQQIRPWEVLDNQVLSLLAVVKREDFVPLAHKSLAFVDMEIPLPPQADPSQCMLAPKIEARILQDLNVQKHEKVLEIGTGSGYMAALLGHRAQQVISLEIEPTLAQSARHNLQKAGVYNVEVLQLDGSALLAPGAAEKAGVQGPFDAIVLSGSVAEVPTQLLALLKVGGRLSAIVGDEPMMRATLVTRTGEQAFGSTEAWDTVAPRLLHFPVPSTFSF
;
A
#
# COMPACT_ATOMS: atom_id res chain seq x y z
N MET A 1 2.42 38.21 6.55
CA MET A 1 2.18 37.02 7.39
C MET A 1 2.15 35.83 6.46
N PRO A 2 2.89 34.74 6.69
CA PRO A 2 2.73 33.54 5.86
C PRO A 2 1.29 33.06 6.05
N SER A 3 0.57 32.89 4.94
CA SER A 3 -0.75 32.30 4.91
C SER A 3 -0.66 30.90 5.51
N THR A 4 -1.31 30.67 6.64
CA THR A 4 -1.46 29.30 7.18
C THR A 4 -2.22 28.48 6.15
N MET A 5 -1.58 27.43 5.64
CA MET A 5 -2.20 26.53 4.65
C MET A 5 -3.53 26.00 5.22
N ASN A 6 -4.61 26.18 4.49
CA ASN A 6 -5.88 25.58 4.84
C ASN A 6 -5.86 24.12 4.38
N TYR A 7 -5.53 23.20 5.29
CA TYR A 7 -5.41 21.77 5.00
C TYR A 7 -6.69 21.13 4.49
N GLU A 8 -7.85 21.57 4.97
CA GLU A 8 -9.13 21.04 4.51
C GLU A 8 -9.39 21.38 3.04
N GLN A 9 -9.15 22.65 2.67
CA GLN A 9 -9.30 23.09 1.28
C GLN A 9 -8.24 22.42 0.39
N ALA A 10 -6.99 22.28 0.86
CA ALA A 10 -5.93 21.64 0.08
C ALA A 10 -6.24 20.14 -0.15
N ARG A 11 -6.76 19.44 0.86
CA ARG A 11 -7.19 18.04 0.75
C ARG A 11 -8.37 17.89 -0.20
N PHE A 12 -9.37 18.76 -0.10
CA PHE A 12 -10.49 18.80 -1.03
C PHE A 12 -10.01 19.00 -2.47
N ASN A 13 -9.12 19.96 -2.72
CA ASN A 13 -8.57 20.22 -4.05
C ASN A 13 -7.78 19.02 -4.59
N MET A 14 -6.97 18.35 -3.75
CA MET A 14 -6.26 17.12 -4.14
C MET A 14 -7.24 16.04 -4.60
N ILE A 15 -8.32 15.81 -3.85
CA ILE A 15 -9.32 14.79 -4.18
C ILE A 15 -10.02 15.12 -5.51
N GLU A 16 -10.49 16.34 -5.67
CA GLU A 16 -11.29 16.72 -6.84
C GLU A 16 -10.46 16.95 -8.10
N GLN A 17 -9.25 17.47 -7.98
CA GLN A 17 -8.44 17.91 -9.12
C GLN A 17 -7.30 16.96 -9.49
N GLN A 18 -6.87 16.09 -8.57
CA GLN A 18 -5.75 15.18 -8.82
C GLN A 18 -6.15 13.71 -8.75
N ILE A 19 -7.04 13.31 -7.85
CA ILE A 19 -7.42 11.90 -7.65
C ILE A 19 -8.62 11.51 -8.52
N ARG A 20 -9.71 12.27 -8.47
CA ARG A 20 -10.90 11.98 -9.27
C ARG A 20 -10.63 11.91 -10.78
N PRO A 21 -9.82 12.80 -11.40
CA PRO A 21 -9.45 12.70 -12.82
C PRO A 21 -8.69 11.46 -13.21
N TRP A 22 -8.09 10.76 -12.24
CA TRP A 22 -7.43 9.46 -12.43
C TRP A 22 -8.37 8.28 -12.28
N GLU A 23 -9.66 8.47 -12.56
CA GLU A 23 -10.71 7.46 -12.54
C GLU A 23 -10.93 6.82 -11.16
N VAL A 24 -10.64 7.54 -10.09
CA VAL A 24 -11.08 7.17 -8.75
C VAL A 24 -12.47 7.75 -8.54
N LEU A 25 -13.48 6.93 -8.78
CA LEU A 25 -14.89 7.34 -8.80
C LEU A 25 -15.72 6.77 -7.64
N ASP A 26 -15.15 5.83 -6.87
CA ASP A 26 -15.80 5.27 -5.70
C ASP A 26 -15.96 6.32 -4.61
N ASN A 27 -17.20 6.70 -4.33
CA ASN A 27 -17.53 7.71 -3.33
C ASN A 27 -17.08 7.34 -1.92
N GLN A 28 -16.99 6.04 -1.59
CA GLN A 28 -16.51 5.60 -0.28
C GLN A 28 -15.00 5.81 -0.16
N VAL A 29 -14.25 5.58 -1.24
CA VAL A 29 -12.82 5.88 -1.29
C VAL A 29 -12.58 7.39 -1.18
N LEU A 30 -13.28 8.19 -1.99
CA LEU A 30 -13.15 9.65 -1.97
C LEU A 30 -13.50 10.24 -0.60
N SER A 31 -14.58 9.76 0.03
CA SER A 31 -14.97 10.17 1.38
C SER A 31 -13.94 9.77 2.42
N LEU A 32 -13.34 8.59 2.28
CA LEU A 32 -12.29 8.13 3.19
C LEU A 32 -11.04 8.99 3.11
N LEU A 33 -10.60 9.37 1.90
CA LEU A 33 -9.48 10.30 1.70
C LEU A 33 -9.74 11.69 2.31
N ALA A 34 -10.99 12.12 2.40
CA ALA A 34 -11.35 13.36 3.08
C ALA A 34 -11.23 13.25 4.61
N VAL A 35 -11.46 12.06 5.17
CA VAL A 35 -11.45 11.81 6.62
C VAL A 35 -10.07 11.43 7.14
N VAL A 36 -9.35 10.53 6.46
CA VAL A 36 -7.99 10.12 6.84
C VAL A 36 -7.00 11.18 6.37
N LYS A 37 -6.51 11.94 7.33
CA LYS A 37 -5.67 13.12 7.08
C LYS A 37 -4.27 12.70 6.65
N ARG A 38 -3.99 12.70 5.33
CA ARG A 38 -2.68 12.33 4.77
C ARG A 38 -1.54 13.15 5.39
N GLU A 39 -1.77 14.44 5.66
CA GLU A 39 -0.80 15.35 6.27
C GLU A 39 -0.34 14.92 7.69
N ASP A 40 -1.07 14.03 8.35
CA ASP A 40 -0.67 13.49 9.66
C ASP A 40 0.30 12.31 9.54
N PHE A 41 0.46 11.75 8.34
CA PHE A 41 1.37 10.65 8.01
C PHE A 41 2.64 11.11 7.29
N VAL A 42 2.66 12.34 6.81
CA VAL A 42 3.80 12.93 6.11
C VAL A 42 4.84 13.43 7.12
N PRO A 43 6.14 13.19 6.90
CA PRO A 43 7.21 13.76 7.74
C PRO A 43 7.10 15.28 7.84
N LEU A 44 7.40 15.83 9.02
CA LEU A 44 7.24 17.27 9.28
C LEU A 44 7.98 18.15 8.26
N ALA A 45 9.16 17.73 7.83
CA ALA A 45 9.95 18.44 6.82
C ALA A 45 9.26 18.56 5.45
N HIS A 46 8.35 17.62 5.14
CA HIS A 46 7.65 17.52 3.85
C HIS A 46 6.15 17.78 3.95
N LYS A 47 5.68 18.29 5.10
CA LYS A 47 4.24 18.44 5.36
C LYS A 47 3.49 19.30 4.33
N SER A 48 4.16 20.27 3.72
CA SER A 48 3.61 21.09 2.63
C SER A 48 3.33 20.30 1.34
N LEU A 49 3.96 19.14 1.17
CA LEU A 49 3.80 18.27 -0.01
C LEU A 49 2.66 17.25 0.14
N ALA A 50 2.01 17.19 1.30
CA ALA A 50 0.98 16.18 1.61
C ALA A 50 -0.14 16.09 0.57
N PHE A 51 -0.43 17.19 -0.13
CA PHE A 51 -1.53 17.30 -1.09
C PHE A 51 -1.06 17.44 -2.54
N VAL A 52 0.21 17.18 -2.79
CA VAL A 52 0.79 17.14 -4.14
C VAL A 52 0.81 15.70 -4.63
N ASP A 53 0.46 15.49 -5.91
CA ASP A 53 0.48 14.16 -6.53
C ASP A 53 1.91 13.72 -6.86
N MET A 54 2.64 13.36 -5.82
CA MET A 54 4.03 12.89 -5.91
C MET A 54 4.37 11.94 -4.76
N GLU A 55 5.44 11.19 -4.93
CA GLU A 55 6.07 10.43 -3.86
C GLU A 55 6.72 11.37 -2.84
N ILE A 56 6.63 11.00 -1.56
CA ILE A 56 7.23 11.79 -0.46
C ILE A 56 8.26 10.92 0.24
N PRO A 57 9.55 11.33 0.25
CA PRO A 57 10.60 10.58 0.93
C PRO A 57 10.32 10.42 2.43
N LEU A 58 10.64 9.23 2.95
CA LEU A 58 10.55 8.91 4.37
C LEU A 58 11.94 8.88 5.02
N PRO A 59 12.08 9.32 6.28
CA PRO A 59 13.34 9.21 7.01
C PRO A 59 13.61 7.77 7.48
N PRO A 60 14.88 7.36 7.65
CA PRO A 60 16.08 8.10 7.26
C PRO A 60 16.27 8.11 5.74
N GLN A 61 16.57 9.25 5.15
CA GLN A 61 16.61 9.49 3.70
C GLN A 61 17.75 8.77 2.96
N ALA A 62 18.23 7.65 3.49
CA ALA A 62 19.33 6.92 2.91
C ALA A 62 18.96 6.18 1.61
N ASP A 63 17.70 5.83 1.43
CA ASP A 63 17.21 5.10 0.27
C ASP A 63 16.01 5.83 -0.36
N PRO A 64 16.12 6.30 -1.62
CA PRO A 64 15.02 6.95 -2.32
C PRO A 64 13.81 6.04 -2.55
N SER A 65 13.96 4.71 -2.43
CA SER A 65 12.84 3.76 -2.48
C SER A 65 11.93 3.84 -1.25
N GLN A 66 12.44 4.39 -0.13
CA GLN A 66 11.65 4.57 1.10
C GLN A 66 10.82 5.86 1.00
N CYS A 67 9.63 5.74 0.45
CA CYS A 67 8.73 6.88 0.27
C CYS A 67 7.27 6.50 0.51
N MET A 68 6.43 7.51 0.72
CA MET A 68 4.98 7.39 0.53
C MET A 68 4.69 7.43 -0.96
N LEU A 69 3.84 6.55 -1.44
CA LEU A 69 3.37 6.59 -2.83
C LEU A 69 2.57 7.87 -3.11
N ALA A 70 2.47 8.26 -4.38
CA ALA A 70 1.61 9.36 -4.77
C ALA A 70 0.15 9.07 -4.37
N PRO A 71 -0.62 10.05 -3.89
CA PRO A 71 -1.95 9.83 -3.32
C PRO A 71 -2.94 9.22 -4.31
N LYS A 72 -2.81 9.52 -5.61
CA LYS A 72 -3.65 8.90 -6.65
C LYS A 72 -3.42 7.39 -6.77
N ILE A 73 -2.18 6.92 -6.58
CA ILE A 73 -1.82 5.50 -6.65
C ILE A 73 -2.47 4.76 -5.48
N GLU A 74 -2.32 5.28 -4.26
CA GLU A 74 -2.92 4.69 -3.06
C GLU A 74 -4.45 4.64 -3.17
N ALA A 75 -5.06 5.72 -3.66
CA ALA A 75 -6.51 5.82 -3.86
C ALA A 75 -7.01 4.81 -4.92
N ARG A 76 -6.28 4.65 -6.03
CA ARG A 76 -6.64 3.72 -7.10
C ARG A 76 -6.51 2.27 -6.64
N ILE A 77 -5.42 1.91 -5.97
CA ILE A 77 -5.25 0.58 -5.37
C ILE A 77 -6.40 0.27 -4.41
N LEU A 78 -6.77 1.21 -3.55
CA LEU A 78 -7.86 1.02 -2.59
C LEU A 78 -9.21 0.80 -3.27
N GLN A 79 -9.49 1.53 -4.36
CA GLN A 79 -10.69 1.34 -5.18
C GLN A 79 -10.71 -0.03 -5.85
N ASP A 80 -9.61 -0.41 -6.51
CA ASP A 80 -9.53 -1.66 -7.27
C ASP A 80 -9.62 -2.90 -6.35
N LEU A 81 -9.05 -2.80 -5.15
CA LEU A 81 -9.16 -3.84 -4.12
C LEU A 81 -10.59 -3.97 -3.56
N ASN A 82 -11.34 -2.87 -3.48
CA ASN A 82 -12.70 -2.84 -2.94
C ASN A 82 -12.85 -3.62 -1.62
N VAL A 83 -11.99 -3.32 -0.64
CA VAL A 83 -11.95 -4.00 0.66
C VAL A 83 -13.25 -3.80 1.43
N GLN A 84 -13.77 -4.88 2.03
CA GLN A 84 -15.03 -4.91 2.78
C GLN A 84 -14.79 -4.96 4.30
N LYS A 85 -15.76 -4.50 5.08
CA LYS A 85 -15.66 -4.36 6.55
C LYS A 85 -15.38 -5.66 7.32
N HIS A 86 -15.67 -6.80 6.75
CA HIS A 86 -15.46 -8.12 7.38
C HIS A 86 -14.15 -8.77 6.95
N GLU A 87 -13.39 -8.14 6.07
CA GLU A 87 -12.22 -8.72 5.45
C GLU A 87 -10.95 -8.55 6.29
N LYS A 88 -10.05 -9.51 6.15
CA LYS A 88 -8.71 -9.51 6.69
C LYS A 88 -7.70 -9.21 5.59
N VAL A 89 -6.85 -8.23 5.82
CA VAL A 89 -5.91 -7.70 4.83
C VAL A 89 -4.48 -7.89 5.28
N LEU A 90 -3.59 -8.26 4.35
CA LEU A 90 -2.14 -8.20 4.50
C LEU A 90 -1.61 -7.06 3.63
N GLU A 91 -0.82 -6.16 4.20
CA GLU A 91 -0.05 -5.16 3.49
C GLU A 91 1.44 -5.45 3.62
N ILE A 92 2.21 -5.26 2.55
CA ILE A 92 3.68 -5.33 2.55
C ILE A 92 4.23 -4.00 2.07
N GLY A 93 5.02 -3.34 2.94
CA GLY A 93 5.53 -1.99 2.72
C GLY A 93 4.68 -0.95 3.44
N THR A 94 4.70 -0.94 4.78
CA THR A 94 3.91 -0.02 5.62
C THR A 94 4.28 1.46 5.40
N GLY A 95 5.57 1.74 5.25
CA GLY A 95 6.10 3.10 5.12
C GLY A 95 5.66 4.00 6.28
N SER A 96 4.93 5.07 5.97
CA SER A 96 4.38 5.99 6.99
C SER A 96 3.16 5.45 7.74
N GLY A 97 2.53 4.37 7.25
CA GLY A 97 1.28 3.83 7.75
C GLY A 97 0.02 4.44 7.13
N TYR A 98 0.14 5.28 6.09
CA TYR A 98 -1.03 5.94 5.49
C TYR A 98 -1.94 4.94 4.77
N MET A 99 -1.38 4.09 3.87
CA MET A 99 -2.18 3.04 3.21
C MET A 99 -2.75 2.05 4.24
N ALA A 100 -1.96 1.67 5.26
CA ALA A 100 -2.44 0.84 6.37
C ALA A 100 -3.64 1.46 7.08
N ALA A 101 -3.65 2.79 7.29
CA ALA A 101 -4.78 3.51 7.89
C ALA A 101 -6.01 3.47 6.98
N LEU A 102 -5.86 3.71 5.68
CA LEU A 102 -6.95 3.61 4.71
C LEU A 102 -7.56 2.20 4.70
N LEU A 103 -6.72 1.16 4.69
CA LEU A 103 -7.15 -0.24 4.78
C LEU A 103 -7.84 -0.54 6.11
N GLY A 104 -7.31 -0.04 7.24
CA GLY A 104 -7.91 -0.21 8.55
C GLY A 104 -9.32 0.37 8.66
N HIS A 105 -9.58 1.48 8.01
CA HIS A 105 -10.93 2.05 7.92
C HIS A 105 -11.90 1.20 7.08
N ARG A 106 -11.39 0.34 6.19
CA ARG A 106 -12.19 -0.50 5.28
C ARG A 106 -12.32 -1.94 5.77
N ALA A 107 -11.29 -2.49 6.40
CA ALA A 107 -11.17 -3.88 6.80
C ALA A 107 -11.63 -4.16 8.24
N GLN A 108 -11.79 -5.43 8.57
CA GLN A 108 -11.94 -5.90 9.94
C GLN A 108 -10.59 -5.87 10.67
N GLN A 109 -9.55 -6.35 10.01
CA GLN A 109 -8.18 -6.42 10.52
C GLN A 109 -7.17 -6.24 9.39
N VAL A 110 -6.09 -5.54 9.69
CA VAL A 110 -4.93 -5.39 8.79
C VAL A 110 -3.67 -5.86 9.51
N ILE A 111 -2.88 -6.70 8.86
CA ILE A 111 -1.50 -6.95 9.22
C ILE A 111 -0.64 -6.22 8.19
N SER A 112 0.26 -5.35 8.63
CA SER A 112 1.12 -4.56 7.76
C SER A 112 2.59 -4.82 8.09
N LEU A 113 3.39 -5.14 7.07
CA LEU A 113 4.79 -5.51 7.23
C LEU A 113 5.70 -4.36 6.80
N GLU A 114 6.67 -4.04 7.64
CA GLU A 114 7.70 -3.04 7.38
C GLU A 114 9.08 -3.59 7.70
N ILE A 115 9.98 -3.52 6.72
CA ILE A 115 11.34 -4.02 6.86
C ILE A 115 12.21 -3.08 7.72
N GLU A 116 11.99 -1.76 7.60
CA GLU A 116 12.78 -0.74 8.28
C GLU A 116 12.26 -0.48 9.71
N PRO A 117 13.05 -0.74 10.75
CA PRO A 117 12.60 -0.62 12.15
C PRO A 117 12.07 0.76 12.52
N THR A 118 12.71 1.82 12.01
CA THR A 118 12.34 3.20 12.31
C THR A 118 11.02 3.58 11.65
N LEU A 119 10.76 3.11 10.43
CA LEU A 119 9.49 3.28 9.75
C LEU A 119 8.38 2.49 10.43
N ALA A 120 8.63 1.24 10.81
CA ALA A 120 7.66 0.44 11.55
C ALA A 120 7.23 1.11 12.86
N GLN A 121 8.19 1.69 13.60
CA GLN A 121 7.89 2.44 14.82
C GLN A 121 7.08 3.71 14.53
N SER A 122 7.47 4.46 13.51
CA SER A 122 6.78 5.69 13.10
C SER A 122 5.35 5.40 12.64
N ALA A 123 5.16 4.34 11.85
CA ALA A 123 3.84 3.91 11.39
C ALA A 123 2.91 3.55 12.55
N ARG A 124 3.39 2.78 13.54
CA ARG A 124 2.61 2.47 14.76
C ARG A 124 2.17 3.73 15.48
N HIS A 125 3.08 4.70 15.63
CA HIS A 125 2.78 5.98 16.26
C HIS A 125 1.72 6.77 15.47
N ASN A 126 1.87 6.87 14.15
CA ASN A 126 0.93 7.57 13.27
C ASN A 126 -0.47 6.93 13.31
N LEU A 127 -0.55 5.60 13.25
CA LEU A 127 -1.80 4.85 13.33
C LEU A 127 -2.50 5.06 14.68
N GLN A 128 -1.75 4.99 15.78
CA GLN A 128 -2.29 5.25 17.11
C GLN A 128 -2.84 6.68 17.23
N LYS A 129 -2.09 7.67 16.74
CA LYS A 129 -2.52 9.08 16.71
C LYS A 129 -3.76 9.30 15.85
N ALA A 130 -3.88 8.57 14.74
CA ALA A 130 -5.04 8.60 13.87
C ALA A 130 -6.26 7.81 14.40
N GLY A 131 -6.12 7.12 15.55
CA GLY A 131 -7.20 6.33 16.15
C GLY A 131 -7.50 5.03 15.41
N VAL A 132 -6.54 4.49 14.65
CA VAL A 132 -6.68 3.24 13.89
C VAL A 132 -6.04 2.11 14.69
N TYR A 133 -6.86 1.26 15.32
CA TYR A 133 -6.42 0.24 16.28
C TYR A 133 -6.52 -1.20 15.76
N ASN A 134 -7.10 -1.41 14.60
CA ASN A 134 -7.25 -2.72 13.95
C ASN A 134 -6.15 -3.01 12.91
N VAL A 135 -5.07 -2.26 12.96
CA VAL A 135 -3.87 -2.44 12.15
C VAL A 135 -2.72 -2.88 13.06
N GLU A 136 -2.16 -4.04 12.78
CA GLU A 136 -0.95 -4.55 13.43
C GLU A 136 0.24 -4.36 12.51
N VAL A 137 1.20 -3.53 12.91
CA VAL A 137 2.45 -3.33 12.16
C VAL A 137 3.53 -4.25 12.71
N LEU A 138 4.00 -5.18 11.88
CA LEU A 138 5.09 -6.09 12.20
C LEU A 138 6.38 -5.62 11.51
N GLN A 139 7.48 -5.53 12.28
CA GLN A 139 8.79 -5.31 11.69
C GLN A 139 9.27 -6.63 11.10
N LEU A 140 9.11 -6.78 9.80
CA LEU A 140 9.41 -8.00 9.07
C LEU A 140 9.72 -7.70 7.61
N ASP A 141 10.74 -8.37 7.07
CA ASP A 141 10.98 -8.41 5.63
C ASP A 141 9.87 -9.22 4.94
N GLY A 142 9.06 -8.55 4.11
CA GLY A 142 7.96 -9.19 3.40
C GLY A 142 8.40 -10.32 2.47
N SER A 143 9.63 -10.26 1.94
CA SER A 143 10.20 -11.33 1.10
C SER A 143 10.41 -12.63 1.87
N ALA A 144 10.56 -12.57 3.19
CA ALA A 144 10.67 -13.76 4.02
C ALA A 144 9.43 -14.65 3.95
N LEU A 145 8.26 -14.09 3.62
CA LEU A 145 7.02 -14.87 3.46
C LEU A 145 7.04 -15.80 2.23
N LEU A 146 8.02 -15.64 1.34
CA LEU A 146 8.16 -16.48 0.15
C LEU A 146 8.72 -17.87 0.48
N ALA A 147 9.31 -18.04 1.65
CA ALA A 147 9.77 -19.35 2.10
C ALA A 147 8.60 -20.21 2.63
N PRO A 148 8.57 -21.51 2.35
CA PRO A 148 7.51 -22.40 2.82
C PRO A 148 7.32 -22.36 4.35
N GLY A 149 6.06 -22.12 4.80
CA GLY A 149 5.71 -22.05 6.22
C GLY A 149 6.26 -20.84 6.97
N ALA A 150 6.89 -19.87 6.28
CA ALA A 150 7.46 -18.69 6.91
C ALA A 150 6.40 -17.73 7.45
N ALA A 151 5.29 -17.59 6.76
CA ALA A 151 4.19 -16.73 7.20
C ALA A 151 3.68 -17.15 8.59
N GLU A 152 3.42 -18.43 8.80
CA GLU A 152 2.97 -18.98 10.08
C GLU A 152 4.01 -18.76 11.19
N LYS A 153 5.29 -19.04 10.90
CA LYS A 153 6.41 -18.85 11.85
C LYS A 153 6.60 -17.39 12.24
N ALA A 154 6.32 -16.47 11.32
CA ALA A 154 6.40 -15.03 11.54
C ALA A 154 5.14 -14.43 12.22
N GLY A 155 4.15 -15.26 12.55
CA GLY A 155 2.89 -14.80 13.13
C GLY A 155 1.93 -14.13 12.11
N VAL A 156 2.26 -14.21 10.83
CA VAL A 156 1.40 -13.69 9.73
C VAL A 156 0.37 -14.77 9.38
N GLN A 157 -0.72 -14.78 10.14
CA GLN A 157 -1.74 -15.81 10.01
C GLN A 157 -2.75 -15.46 8.93
N GLY A 158 -2.69 -16.18 7.80
CA GLY A 158 -3.73 -16.17 6.78
C GLY A 158 -4.91 -17.09 7.15
N PRO A 159 -5.81 -17.41 6.19
CA PRO A 159 -5.83 -16.82 4.87
C PRO A 159 -6.40 -15.40 4.85
N PHE A 160 -5.98 -14.61 3.85
CA PHE A 160 -6.39 -13.21 3.68
C PHE A 160 -7.44 -13.05 2.60
N ASP A 161 -8.33 -12.08 2.78
CA ASP A 161 -9.29 -11.66 1.76
C ASP A 161 -8.64 -10.74 0.72
N ALA A 162 -7.68 -9.91 1.15
CA ALA A 162 -6.90 -9.07 0.26
C ALA A 162 -5.43 -9.01 0.70
N ILE A 163 -4.53 -8.86 -0.29
CA ILE A 163 -3.10 -8.59 -0.09
C ILE A 163 -2.74 -7.36 -0.91
N VAL A 164 -1.98 -6.44 -0.32
CA VAL A 164 -1.49 -5.22 -0.96
C VAL A 164 0.03 -5.21 -0.92
N LEU A 165 0.66 -5.02 -2.07
CA LEU A 165 2.06 -4.66 -2.15
C LEU A 165 2.16 -3.15 -2.34
N SER A 166 2.55 -2.43 -1.27
CA SER A 166 2.69 -0.96 -1.26
C SER A 166 4.05 -0.52 -1.82
N GLY A 167 4.38 -1.06 -2.99
CA GLY A 167 5.58 -0.85 -3.79
C GLY A 167 5.54 -1.78 -4.98
N SER A 168 6.58 -1.77 -5.82
CA SER A 168 6.64 -2.60 -7.01
C SER A 168 7.40 -3.91 -6.80
N VAL A 169 7.06 -4.91 -7.60
CA VAL A 169 7.78 -6.18 -7.74
C VAL A 169 8.04 -6.48 -9.22
N ALA A 170 9.07 -7.24 -9.53
CA ALA A 170 9.33 -7.61 -10.93
C ALA A 170 8.22 -8.53 -11.46
N GLU A 171 7.78 -9.48 -10.64
CA GLU A 171 6.69 -10.42 -10.91
C GLU A 171 5.89 -10.64 -9.63
N VAL A 172 4.61 -10.98 -9.76
CA VAL A 172 3.76 -11.31 -8.60
C VAL A 172 4.26 -12.62 -7.97
N PRO A 173 4.70 -12.60 -6.70
CA PRO A 173 5.18 -13.81 -6.04
C PRO A 173 4.05 -14.81 -5.82
N THR A 174 4.13 -15.97 -6.46
CA THR A 174 3.09 -17.02 -6.38
C THR A 174 2.87 -17.53 -4.94
N GLN A 175 3.91 -17.48 -4.10
CA GLN A 175 3.85 -17.87 -2.70
C GLN A 175 2.88 -16.97 -1.90
N LEU A 176 2.79 -15.68 -2.22
CA LEU A 176 1.84 -14.77 -1.59
C LEU A 176 0.40 -15.08 -2.00
N LEU A 177 0.20 -15.56 -3.23
CA LEU A 177 -1.12 -15.95 -3.71
C LEU A 177 -1.70 -17.15 -2.92
N ALA A 178 -0.84 -18.01 -2.41
CA ALA A 178 -1.25 -19.13 -1.56
C ALA A 178 -1.83 -18.68 -0.21
N LEU A 179 -1.49 -17.45 0.24
CA LEU A 179 -2.03 -16.86 1.47
C LEU A 179 -3.43 -16.26 1.30
N LEU A 180 -3.95 -16.17 0.05
CA LEU A 180 -5.30 -15.69 -0.21
C LEU A 180 -6.35 -16.77 0.08
N LYS A 181 -7.52 -16.36 0.51
CA LYS A 181 -8.75 -17.17 0.42
C LYS A 181 -9.14 -17.39 -1.04
N VAL A 182 -9.94 -18.42 -1.33
CA VAL A 182 -10.66 -18.50 -2.60
C VAL A 182 -11.63 -17.30 -2.68
N GLY A 183 -11.58 -16.56 -3.78
CA GLY A 183 -12.25 -15.27 -3.94
C GLY A 183 -11.45 -14.08 -3.43
N GLY A 184 -10.33 -14.29 -2.75
CA GLY A 184 -9.41 -13.23 -2.32
C GLY A 184 -8.59 -12.67 -3.48
N ARG A 185 -8.02 -11.48 -3.30
CA ARG A 185 -7.28 -10.77 -4.35
C ARG A 185 -6.01 -10.11 -3.83
N LEU A 186 -5.03 -10.00 -4.73
CA LEU A 186 -3.76 -9.33 -4.48
C LEU A 186 -3.61 -8.17 -5.47
N SER A 187 -3.26 -6.99 -4.95
CA SER A 187 -2.86 -5.83 -5.76
C SER A 187 -1.36 -5.64 -5.67
N ALA A 188 -0.70 -5.49 -6.82
CA ALA A 188 0.72 -5.20 -6.94
C ALA A 188 0.99 -4.28 -8.13
N ILE A 189 2.06 -3.49 -8.04
CA ILE A 189 2.64 -2.80 -9.19
C ILE A 189 3.76 -3.69 -9.72
N VAL A 190 3.65 -4.12 -10.98
CA VAL A 190 4.49 -5.19 -11.56
C VAL A 190 5.25 -4.68 -12.77
N GLY A 191 6.49 -5.10 -12.90
CA GLY A 191 7.36 -4.79 -14.03
C GLY A 191 8.62 -4.03 -13.64
N ASP A 192 9.30 -3.50 -14.62
CA ASP A 192 10.51 -2.68 -14.48
C ASP A 192 10.29 -1.32 -15.12
N GLU A 193 10.96 -0.29 -14.56
CA GLU A 193 10.92 1.04 -15.16
C GLU A 193 11.42 1.03 -16.61
N PRO A 194 10.81 1.82 -17.50
CA PRO A 194 9.75 2.80 -17.26
C PRO A 194 8.32 2.24 -17.39
N MET A 195 8.15 0.92 -17.57
CA MET A 195 6.87 0.29 -17.87
C MET A 195 6.46 -0.68 -16.74
N MET A 196 5.78 -0.14 -15.73
CA MET A 196 5.14 -0.96 -14.70
C MET A 196 3.63 -0.84 -14.81
N ARG A 197 2.92 -1.86 -14.32
CA ARG A 197 1.46 -1.92 -14.33
C ARG A 197 0.89 -2.31 -12.98
N ALA A 198 -0.13 -1.60 -12.57
CA ALA A 198 -0.96 -2.07 -11.47
C ALA A 198 -1.69 -3.33 -11.93
N THR A 199 -1.51 -4.40 -11.18
CA THR A 199 -2.01 -5.74 -11.49
C THR A 199 -2.85 -6.24 -10.33
N LEU A 200 -4.07 -6.70 -10.64
CA LEU A 200 -4.95 -7.35 -9.68
C LEU A 200 -5.02 -8.84 -9.99
N VAL A 201 -4.62 -9.67 -9.02
CA VAL A 201 -4.71 -11.13 -9.11
C VAL A 201 -5.79 -11.62 -8.17
N THR A 202 -6.76 -12.35 -8.70
CA THR A 202 -7.85 -12.96 -7.92
C THR A 202 -7.69 -14.47 -7.85
N ARG A 203 -7.77 -15.06 -6.67
CA ARG A 203 -7.80 -16.51 -6.48
C ARG A 203 -9.21 -17.03 -6.80
N THR A 204 -9.38 -17.64 -7.95
CA THR A 204 -10.69 -18.13 -8.46
C THR A 204 -11.01 -19.57 -8.05
N GLY A 205 -10.02 -20.30 -7.53
CA GLY A 205 -10.17 -21.68 -7.06
C GLY A 205 -8.98 -22.11 -6.20
N GLU A 206 -8.92 -23.37 -5.80
CA GLU A 206 -7.84 -23.86 -4.92
C GLU A 206 -6.45 -23.62 -5.51
N GLN A 207 -6.29 -23.84 -6.81
CA GLN A 207 -5.04 -23.63 -7.57
C GLN A 207 -5.26 -22.78 -8.82
N ALA A 208 -6.36 -22.03 -8.89
CA ALA A 208 -6.71 -21.21 -10.04
C ALA A 208 -6.65 -19.73 -9.67
N PHE A 209 -6.02 -18.94 -10.55
CA PHE A 209 -5.86 -17.50 -10.41
C PHE A 209 -6.19 -16.80 -11.72
N GLY A 210 -6.88 -15.68 -11.62
CA GLY A 210 -7.10 -14.76 -12.74
C GLY A 210 -6.30 -13.48 -12.50
N SER A 211 -5.65 -12.95 -13.52
CA SER A 211 -4.90 -11.70 -13.45
C SER A 211 -5.46 -10.67 -14.40
N THR A 212 -5.54 -9.42 -13.95
CA THR A 212 -5.94 -8.27 -14.75
C THR A 212 -4.92 -7.17 -14.58
N GLU A 213 -4.33 -6.70 -15.68
CA GLU A 213 -3.55 -5.47 -15.72
C GLU A 213 -4.52 -4.29 -15.80
N ALA A 214 -4.49 -3.43 -14.79
CA ALA A 214 -5.51 -2.41 -14.60
C ALA A 214 -5.13 -1.06 -15.22
N TRP A 215 -3.93 -0.55 -14.90
CA TRP A 215 -3.45 0.76 -15.36
C TRP A 215 -1.93 0.88 -15.26
N ASP A 216 -1.36 1.78 -16.09
CA ASP A 216 0.07 2.04 -16.13
C ASP A 216 0.49 2.97 -14.99
N THR A 217 1.61 2.64 -14.34
CA THR A 217 2.19 3.44 -13.27
C THR A 217 3.64 3.04 -13.04
N VAL A 218 4.32 3.73 -12.12
CA VAL A 218 5.61 3.34 -11.57
C VAL A 218 5.56 3.44 -10.05
N ALA A 219 6.32 2.61 -9.36
CA ALA A 219 6.52 2.70 -7.92
C ALA A 219 7.89 2.15 -7.53
N PRO A 220 8.48 2.61 -6.42
CA PRO A 220 9.72 2.06 -5.91
C PRO A 220 9.62 0.56 -5.65
N ARG A 221 10.74 -0.14 -5.87
CA ARG A 221 10.83 -1.58 -5.67
C ARG A 221 10.75 -1.95 -4.20
N LEU A 222 9.93 -2.94 -3.86
CA LEU A 222 9.98 -3.59 -2.55
C LEU A 222 11.30 -4.33 -2.40
N LEU A 223 11.96 -4.14 -1.26
CA LEU A 223 13.29 -4.70 -1.01
C LEU A 223 13.25 -6.23 -0.92
N HIS A 224 14.32 -6.87 -1.37
CA HIS A 224 14.59 -8.30 -1.28
C HIS A 224 13.61 -9.22 -2.02
N PHE A 225 12.62 -8.68 -2.74
CA PHE A 225 11.79 -9.49 -3.61
C PHE A 225 12.59 -9.97 -4.83
N PRO A 226 12.34 -11.19 -5.32
CA PRO A 226 13.07 -11.75 -6.45
C PRO A 226 12.96 -10.88 -7.70
N VAL A 227 14.09 -10.73 -8.40
CA VAL A 227 14.14 -10.16 -9.75
C VAL A 227 14.55 -11.29 -10.67
N PRO A 228 13.80 -11.56 -11.76
CA PRO A 228 14.17 -12.56 -12.74
C PRO A 228 15.56 -12.28 -13.30
N SER A 229 16.38 -13.32 -13.44
CA SER A 229 17.68 -13.15 -14.10
C SER A 229 17.45 -12.86 -15.58
N THR A 230 17.80 -11.66 -16.00
CA THR A 230 17.89 -11.36 -17.43
C THR A 230 19.10 -12.09 -18.01
N PHE A 231 18.86 -13.18 -18.74
CA PHE A 231 19.92 -13.78 -19.56
C PHE A 231 20.23 -12.81 -20.70
N SER A 232 21.39 -12.14 -20.63
CA SER A 232 21.98 -11.53 -21.80
C SER A 232 22.76 -12.61 -22.55
N PHE A 233 22.38 -12.88 -23.81
CA PHE A 233 23.16 -13.69 -24.74
C PHE A 233 24.34 -12.89 -25.29
#